data_c76af76f3838fd16161c36ad9db7fec5
#
_entry.id   c76af76f3838fd16161c36ad9db7fec5
#
_cell.length_a   1.000
_cell.length_b   1.000
_cell.length_c   1.000
_cell.angle_alpha   90.00
_cell.angle_beta   90.00
_cell.angle_gamma   90.00
#
_symmetry.space_group_name_H-M   'P 1'
#
loop_
_entity.id
_entity.type
_entity.pdbx_description
1 polymer ?
#
loop_
_entity_poly.entity_id
_entity_poly.type
_entity_poly.pdbx_seq_one_letter_code
_entity_poly.pdbx_strand_id
1 'polypeptide(L)'
;PHGAVRAYVMGDRGAANEEPTETEITRMSVIVEEGLRAGAVGFSTSRTILHKSIDGELVPGTMATKEELLGIGRALKRAGHGVFEMASDLLPEWNEFEWMGDLSRETGAPVTFTALESPIKSLPFKDQLSDMRAQNAKGGNIVAQISMRGTGLILGWRATFHPFSQRPSWKAIADKPWPEQWQHLKDPAFRSQLLAEQGEPTGSDLQLIADLMEAAFSMQYEMLPGFNYEPTAEQSIEQRALATGVTAAEYAYDFMMRDEGAGMIYFPLLNY
;
A
#
# COMPACT_ATOMS: atom_id res chain seq x y z
N PRO A 1 -0.75 17.56 -3.34
CA PRO A 1 -1.49 16.29 -3.42
C PRO A 1 -2.98 16.52 -3.71
N HIS A 2 -3.60 15.59 -4.48
CA HIS A 2 -4.97 15.68 -4.95
C HIS A 2 -5.98 15.85 -3.83
N GLY A 3 -5.92 15.02 -2.82
CA GLY A 3 -6.87 15.06 -1.70
C GLY A 3 -6.94 16.41 -1.00
N ALA A 4 -5.80 17.08 -0.81
CA ALA A 4 -5.77 18.41 -0.20
C ALA A 4 -6.46 19.46 -1.08
N VAL A 5 -6.24 19.41 -2.41
CA VAL A 5 -6.85 20.35 -3.36
C VAL A 5 -8.36 20.11 -3.44
N ARG A 6 -8.80 18.85 -3.48
CA ARG A 6 -10.24 18.50 -3.43
C ARG A 6 -10.93 19.01 -2.17
N ALA A 7 -10.36 18.71 -1.01
CA ALA A 7 -10.91 19.15 0.27
C ALA A 7 -10.98 20.68 0.38
N TYR A 8 -9.97 21.38 -0.12
CA TYR A 8 -9.93 22.85 -0.11
C TYR A 8 -11.00 23.47 -1.03
N VAL A 9 -11.27 22.89 -2.20
CA VAL A 9 -12.19 23.44 -3.19
C VAL A 9 -13.64 23.02 -2.94
N MET A 10 -13.86 21.77 -2.55
CA MET A 10 -15.18 21.14 -2.46
C MET A 10 -15.64 20.91 -1.01
N GLY A 11 -14.79 21.12 -0.01
CA GLY A 11 -15.11 20.84 1.40
C GLY A 11 -15.44 19.37 1.64
N ASP A 12 -16.48 19.13 2.44
CA ASP A 12 -16.92 17.78 2.83
C ASP A 12 -17.28 16.89 1.62
N ARG A 13 -17.83 17.45 0.55
CA ARG A 13 -18.11 16.73 -0.69
C ARG A 13 -16.84 16.16 -1.32
N GLY A 14 -15.78 16.96 -1.33
CA GLY A 14 -14.46 16.54 -1.84
C GLY A 14 -13.83 15.46 -0.96
N ALA A 15 -13.98 15.57 0.35
CA ALA A 15 -13.53 14.57 1.31
C ALA A 15 -14.28 13.23 1.13
N ALA A 16 -15.57 13.28 0.85
CA ALA A 16 -16.43 12.11 0.61
C ALA A 16 -16.27 11.49 -0.79
N ASN A 17 -15.30 11.92 -1.59
CA ASN A 17 -15.10 11.45 -2.97
C ASN A 17 -16.30 11.69 -3.91
N GLU A 18 -17.17 12.69 -3.63
CA GLU A 18 -18.24 13.07 -4.57
C GLU A 18 -17.67 13.67 -5.86
N GLU A 19 -18.42 13.53 -6.94
CA GLU A 19 -18.01 14.03 -8.25
C GLU A 19 -17.95 15.58 -8.27
N PRO A 20 -16.85 16.17 -8.77
CA PRO A 20 -16.71 17.62 -8.88
C PRO A 20 -17.47 18.16 -10.08
N THR A 21 -17.93 19.39 -9.98
CA THR A 21 -18.42 20.16 -11.11
C THR A 21 -17.26 20.66 -11.98
N GLU A 22 -17.54 21.04 -13.24
CA GLU A 22 -16.54 21.66 -14.14
C GLU A 22 -15.88 22.91 -13.53
N THR A 23 -16.65 23.69 -12.78
CA THR A 23 -16.14 24.89 -12.08
C THR A 23 -15.17 24.51 -10.98
N GLU A 24 -15.45 23.44 -10.23
CA GLU A 24 -14.57 22.93 -9.17
C GLU A 24 -13.28 22.36 -9.78
N ILE A 25 -13.37 21.59 -10.88
CA ILE A 25 -12.19 21.10 -11.61
C ILE A 25 -11.31 22.26 -12.09
N THR A 26 -11.93 23.30 -12.66
CA THR A 26 -11.22 24.49 -13.10
C THR A 26 -10.50 25.18 -11.94
N ARG A 27 -11.17 25.31 -10.81
CA ARG A 27 -10.62 25.91 -9.60
C ARG A 27 -9.45 25.11 -9.01
N MET A 28 -9.58 23.77 -8.96
CA MET A 28 -8.49 22.87 -8.57
C MET A 28 -7.29 23.04 -9.50
N SER A 29 -7.54 23.10 -10.81
CA SER A 29 -6.50 23.28 -11.83
C SER A 29 -5.73 24.60 -11.67
N VAL A 30 -6.41 25.71 -11.32
CA VAL A 30 -5.77 27.01 -11.04
C VAL A 30 -4.87 26.92 -9.82
N ILE A 31 -5.34 26.31 -8.72
CA ILE A 31 -4.54 26.13 -7.49
C ILE A 31 -3.28 25.31 -7.77
N VAL A 32 -3.40 24.25 -8.57
CA VAL A 32 -2.25 23.42 -8.95
C VAL A 32 -1.27 24.21 -9.80
N GLU A 33 -1.73 25.02 -10.75
CA GLU A 33 -0.87 25.90 -11.55
C GLU A 33 -0.13 26.92 -10.67
N GLU A 34 -0.83 27.58 -9.74
CA GLU A 34 -0.22 28.50 -8.78
C GLU A 34 0.87 27.80 -7.95
N GLY A 35 0.59 26.61 -7.45
CA GLY A 35 1.55 25.79 -6.72
C GLY A 35 2.79 25.44 -7.54
N LEU A 36 2.60 25.05 -8.82
CA LEU A 36 3.70 24.78 -9.74
C LEU A 36 4.55 26.05 -9.98
N ARG A 37 3.92 27.18 -10.25
CA ARG A 37 4.62 28.46 -10.42
C ARG A 37 5.35 28.92 -9.16
N ALA A 38 4.88 28.52 -7.98
CA ALA A 38 5.53 28.77 -6.70
C ALA A 38 6.68 27.79 -6.39
N GLY A 39 6.97 26.84 -7.28
CA GLY A 39 8.11 25.92 -7.16
C GLY A 39 7.75 24.48 -6.80
N ALA A 40 6.48 24.09 -6.83
CA ALA A 40 6.12 22.68 -6.68
C ALA A 40 6.65 21.87 -7.89
N VAL A 41 7.12 20.66 -7.62
CA VAL A 41 7.72 19.77 -8.64
C VAL A 41 6.69 19.03 -9.49
N GLY A 42 5.44 18.99 -9.05
CA GLY A 42 4.38 18.28 -9.75
C GLY A 42 3.08 18.19 -8.96
N PHE A 43 2.18 17.37 -9.47
CA PHE A 43 0.91 17.02 -8.85
C PHE A 43 0.81 15.51 -8.65
N SER A 44 0.30 15.08 -7.50
CA SER A 44 0.15 13.66 -7.21
C SER A 44 -1.28 13.28 -6.86
N THR A 45 -1.69 12.09 -7.29
CA THR A 45 -2.98 11.49 -6.94
C THR A 45 -2.80 10.07 -6.40
N SER A 46 -3.77 9.64 -5.60
CA SER A 46 -3.83 8.29 -5.06
C SER A 46 -5.13 7.63 -5.51
N ARG A 47 -5.00 6.51 -6.20
CA ARG A 47 -6.10 5.70 -6.74
C ARG A 47 -5.94 4.26 -6.26
N THR A 48 -5.80 4.11 -4.95
CA THR A 48 -5.69 2.79 -4.29
C THR A 48 -6.60 2.73 -3.07
N ILE A 49 -7.26 1.59 -2.90
CA ILE A 49 -8.10 1.31 -1.73
C ILE A 49 -7.28 1.14 -0.44
N LEU A 50 -5.95 1.01 -0.55
CA LEU A 50 -5.05 0.87 0.59
C LEU A 50 -4.76 2.21 1.29
N HIS A 51 -4.97 3.34 0.58
CA HIS A 51 -4.77 4.65 1.18
C HIS A 51 -6.08 5.14 1.83
N LYS A 52 -6.08 5.15 3.14
CA LYS A 52 -7.23 5.54 3.96
C LYS A 52 -6.92 6.71 4.89
N SER A 53 -7.95 7.47 5.22
CA SER A 53 -7.90 8.48 6.27
C SER A 53 -7.78 7.82 7.66
N ILE A 54 -7.58 8.63 8.68
CA ILE A 54 -7.58 8.13 10.08
C ILE A 54 -8.91 7.49 10.48
N ASP A 55 -10.00 7.87 9.83
CA ASP A 55 -11.35 7.36 10.10
C ASP A 55 -11.65 6.10 9.26
N GLY A 56 -10.69 5.60 8.47
CA GLY A 56 -10.84 4.40 7.64
C GLY A 56 -11.48 4.64 6.26
N GLU A 57 -11.86 5.87 5.94
CA GLU A 57 -12.42 6.24 4.64
C GLU A 57 -11.34 6.34 3.56
N LEU A 58 -11.71 6.15 2.30
CA LEU A 58 -10.79 6.33 1.18
C LEU A 58 -10.30 7.78 1.10
N VAL A 59 -9.00 7.97 0.82
CA VAL A 59 -8.47 9.33 0.67
C VAL A 59 -9.15 10.07 -0.49
N PRO A 60 -9.37 11.40 -0.36
CA PRO A 60 -10.06 12.17 -1.40
C PRO A 60 -9.29 12.11 -2.73
N GLY A 61 -10.00 11.81 -3.82
CA GLY A 61 -9.44 11.64 -5.16
C GLY A 61 -9.21 10.19 -5.58
N THR A 62 -9.39 9.20 -4.69
CA THR A 62 -9.29 7.78 -5.05
C THR A 62 -10.23 7.43 -6.20
N MET A 63 -11.46 7.97 -6.18
CA MET A 63 -12.50 7.71 -7.18
C MET A 63 -12.59 8.79 -8.26
N ALA A 64 -11.55 9.63 -8.42
CA ALA A 64 -11.56 10.71 -9.41
C ALA A 64 -11.81 10.20 -10.83
N THR A 65 -12.63 10.93 -11.57
CA THR A 65 -12.92 10.63 -13.00
C THR A 65 -11.74 11.04 -13.89
N LYS A 66 -11.72 10.47 -15.12
CA LYS A 66 -10.76 10.86 -16.16
C LYS A 66 -10.82 12.38 -16.42
N GLU A 67 -12.02 12.95 -16.47
CA GLU A 67 -12.27 14.37 -16.72
C GLU A 67 -11.63 15.26 -15.65
N GLU A 68 -11.75 14.87 -14.40
CA GLU A 68 -11.12 15.55 -13.27
C GLU A 68 -9.60 15.48 -13.37
N LEU A 69 -9.04 14.29 -13.60
CA LEU A 69 -7.59 14.10 -13.69
C LEU A 69 -6.96 14.88 -14.84
N LEU A 70 -7.59 14.84 -16.02
CA LEU A 70 -7.16 15.63 -17.19
C LEU A 70 -7.32 17.13 -16.94
N GLY A 71 -8.46 17.54 -16.37
CA GLY A 71 -8.75 18.94 -16.08
C GLY A 71 -7.72 19.57 -15.16
N ILE A 72 -7.38 18.90 -14.08
CA ILE A 72 -6.34 19.33 -13.13
C ILE A 72 -4.94 19.26 -13.79
N GLY A 73 -4.64 18.16 -14.48
CA GLY A 73 -3.34 17.92 -15.10
C GLY A 73 -2.97 18.96 -16.18
N ARG A 74 -3.94 19.61 -16.82
CA ARG A 74 -3.71 20.74 -17.74
C ARG A 74 -2.96 21.92 -17.09
N ALA A 75 -2.95 21.99 -15.77
CA ALA A 75 -2.13 22.96 -15.04
C ALA A 75 -0.63 22.82 -15.35
N LEU A 76 -0.13 21.59 -15.55
CA LEU A 76 1.28 21.35 -15.88
C LEU A 76 1.65 22.00 -17.23
N LYS A 77 0.75 21.91 -18.23
CA LYS A 77 0.95 22.57 -19.53
C LYS A 77 1.03 24.08 -19.39
N ARG A 78 0.12 24.68 -18.61
CA ARG A 78 0.10 26.15 -18.42
C ARG A 78 1.27 26.64 -17.58
N ALA A 79 1.73 25.86 -16.63
CA ALA A 79 2.94 26.17 -15.85
C ALA A 79 4.23 25.94 -16.65
N GLY A 80 4.21 25.09 -17.68
CA GLY A 80 5.35 24.78 -18.53
C GLY A 80 6.35 23.80 -17.91
N HIS A 81 6.03 23.21 -16.76
CA HIS A 81 6.85 22.21 -16.08
C HIS A 81 6.02 21.36 -15.12
N GLY A 82 6.67 20.32 -14.56
CA GLY A 82 6.11 19.47 -13.52
C GLY A 82 5.86 18.05 -13.99
N VAL A 83 5.61 17.17 -13.03
CA VAL A 83 5.32 15.76 -13.22
C VAL A 83 3.94 15.45 -12.65
N PHE A 84 3.15 14.61 -13.33
CA PHE A 84 1.95 14.04 -12.75
C PHE A 84 2.29 12.65 -12.21
N GLU A 85 2.12 12.45 -10.91
CA GLU A 85 2.45 11.19 -10.23
C GLU A 85 1.20 10.48 -9.76
N MET A 86 1.19 9.15 -9.84
CA MET A 86 0.06 8.34 -9.43
C MET A 86 0.49 7.05 -8.71
N ALA A 87 -0.14 6.81 -7.56
CA ALA A 87 -0.26 5.48 -7.01
C ALA A 87 -1.63 4.89 -7.36
N SER A 88 -1.70 3.68 -7.90
CA SER A 88 -2.97 3.04 -8.28
C SER A 88 -2.94 1.53 -8.07
N ASP A 89 -4.14 0.96 -7.83
CA ASP A 89 -4.35 -0.49 -7.86
C ASP A 89 -4.43 -1.03 -9.29
N LEU A 90 -4.46 -0.15 -10.29
CA LEU A 90 -4.55 -0.48 -11.71
C LEU A 90 -5.73 -1.42 -12.02
N LEU A 91 -6.89 -1.13 -11.44
CA LEU A 91 -8.11 -1.90 -11.71
C LEU A 91 -8.48 -1.76 -13.18
N PRO A 92 -8.89 -2.85 -13.87
CA PRO A 92 -9.18 -2.84 -15.31
C PRO A 92 -10.20 -1.79 -15.71
N GLU A 93 -11.24 -1.58 -14.91
CA GLU A 93 -12.30 -0.61 -15.15
C GLU A 93 -11.87 0.85 -15.10
N TRP A 94 -10.72 1.15 -14.50
CA TRP A 94 -10.19 2.51 -14.39
C TRP A 94 -9.43 2.98 -15.64
N ASN A 95 -9.04 2.06 -16.53
CA ASN A 95 -8.32 2.36 -17.78
C ASN A 95 -7.14 3.32 -17.59
N GLU A 96 -6.35 3.10 -16.54
CA GLU A 96 -5.35 4.06 -16.06
C GLU A 96 -4.34 4.46 -17.14
N PHE A 97 -3.84 3.51 -17.92
CA PHE A 97 -2.84 3.81 -18.95
C PHE A 97 -3.39 4.64 -20.10
N GLU A 98 -4.69 4.56 -20.37
CA GLU A 98 -5.32 5.36 -21.43
C GLU A 98 -5.29 6.85 -21.07
N TRP A 99 -5.85 7.23 -19.90
CA TRP A 99 -5.91 8.64 -19.53
C TRP A 99 -4.51 9.20 -19.19
N MET A 100 -3.58 8.42 -18.65
CA MET A 100 -2.18 8.82 -18.45
C MET A 100 -1.52 9.17 -19.79
N GLY A 101 -1.75 8.34 -20.82
CA GLY A 101 -1.27 8.60 -22.17
C GLY A 101 -1.89 9.86 -22.76
N ASP A 102 -3.20 10.06 -22.60
CA ASP A 102 -3.91 11.25 -23.08
C ASP A 102 -3.38 12.51 -22.38
N LEU A 103 -3.24 12.48 -21.06
CA LEU A 103 -2.70 13.60 -20.28
C LEU A 103 -1.30 13.98 -20.74
N SER A 104 -0.41 12.98 -20.86
CA SER A 104 0.96 13.23 -21.28
C SER A 104 1.05 13.82 -22.69
N ARG A 105 0.28 13.29 -23.64
CA ARG A 105 0.22 13.86 -25.00
C ARG A 105 -0.36 15.27 -25.04
N GLU A 106 -1.41 15.53 -24.27
CA GLU A 106 -2.04 16.85 -24.23
C GLU A 106 -1.16 17.92 -23.59
N THR A 107 -0.45 17.54 -22.55
CA THR A 107 0.33 18.49 -21.72
C THR A 107 1.80 18.59 -22.08
N GLY A 108 2.35 17.54 -22.69
CA GLY A 108 3.80 17.34 -22.86
C GLY A 108 4.54 16.98 -21.56
N ALA A 109 3.82 16.88 -20.44
CA ALA A 109 4.41 16.54 -19.15
C ALA A 109 4.60 15.03 -19.00
N PRO A 110 5.64 14.58 -18.26
CA PRO A 110 5.75 13.18 -17.88
C PRO A 110 4.66 12.82 -16.86
N VAL A 111 4.13 11.61 -17.02
CA VAL A 111 3.23 10.98 -16.05
C VAL A 111 3.94 9.79 -15.46
N THR A 112 4.06 9.73 -14.14
CA THR A 112 4.70 8.62 -13.45
C THR A 112 3.68 7.81 -12.67
N PHE A 113 3.93 6.52 -12.53
CA PHE A 113 3.10 5.65 -11.70
C PHE A 113 3.96 4.66 -10.92
N THR A 114 3.48 4.25 -9.75
CA THR A 114 4.13 3.22 -8.94
C THR A 114 3.89 1.86 -9.58
N ALA A 115 4.91 1.32 -10.25
CA ALA A 115 4.88 -0.02 -10.82
C ALA A 115 5.23 -1.05 -9.75
N LEU A 116 4.32 -1.99 -9.51
CA LEU A 116 4.47 -3.00 -8.48
C LEU A 116 4.22 -4.38 -9.04
N GLU A 117 5.14 -5.30 -8.81
CA GLU A 117 4.86 -6.72 -8.90
C GLU A 117 4.24 -7.17 -7.58
N SER A 118 3.03 -7.69 -7.64
CA SER A 118 2.28 -8.09 -6.46
C SER A 118 1.33 -9.23 -6.80
N PRO A 119 1.22 -10.25 -5.94
CA PRO A 119 0.23 -11.31 -6.09
C PRO A 119 -1.21 -10.82 -5.91
N ILE A 120 -1.40 -9.63 -5.33
CA ILE A 120 -2.71 -9.05 -5.06
C ILE A 120 -3.13 -7.98 -6.07
N LYS A 121 -2.29 -7.66 -7.06
CA LYS A 121 -2.64 -6.70 -8.10
C LYS A 121 -3.45 -7.36 -9.21
N SER A 122 -4.47 -6.65 -9.66
CA SER A 122 -5.34 -7.08 -10.76
C SER A 122 -4.65 -7.05 -12.13
N LEU A 123 -3.58 -6.28 -12.29
CA LEU A 123 -2.80 -6.19 -13.52
C LEU A 123 -1.36 -6.67 -13.28
N PRO A 124 -0.93 -7.79 -13.90
CA PRO A 124 0.43 -8.30 -13.79
C PRO A 124 1.48 -7.28 -14.21
N PHE A 125 2.65 -7.28 -13.58
CA PHE A 125 3.73 -6.33 -13.85
C PHE A 125 4.13 -6.25 -15.33
N LYS A 126 4.19 -7.39 -16.03
CA LYS A 126 4.50 -7.42 -17.47
C LYS A 126 3.46 -6.71 -18.31
N ASP A 127 2.19 -6.82 -17.94
CA ASP A 127 1.09 -6.15 -18.63
C ASP A 127 1.12 -4.63 -18.36
N GLN A 128 1.43 -4.21 -17.12
CA GLN A 128 1.66 -2.80 -16.80
C GLN A 128 2.72 -2.18 -17.72
N LEU A 129 3.86 -2.87 -17.90
CA LEU A 129 4.93 -2.40 -18.80
C LEU A 129 4.52 -2.42 -20.27
N SER A 130 3.72 -3.40 -20.70
CA SER A 130 3.20 -3.49 -22.06
C SER A 130 2.27 -2.32 -22.38
N ASP A 131 1.32 -2.04 -21.49
CA ASP A 131 0.35 -0.95 -21.66
C ASP A 131 1.03 0.43 -21.62
N MET A 132 1.98 0.62 -20.70
CA MET A 132 2.83 1.82 -20.68
C MET A 132 3.55 2.03 -22.02
N ARG A 133 4.20 0.99 -22.54
CA ARG A 133 4.92 1.05 -23.83
C ARG A 133 3.97 1.34 -24.99
N ALA A 134 2.78 0.76 -24.99
CA ALA A 134 1.77 1.00 -26.01
C ALA A 134 1.33 2.47 -26.03
N GLN A 135 1.16 3.11 -24.87
CA GLN A 135 0.83 4.53 -24.82
C GLN A 135 2.01 5.43 -25.21
N ASN A 136 3.23 5.04 -24.81
CA ASN A 136 4.45 5.79 -25.18
C ASN A 136 4.72 5.70 -26.70
N ALA A 137 4.41 4.57 -27.35
CA ALA A 137 4.48 4.44 -28.80
C ALA A 137 3.51 5.36 -29.55
N LYS A 138 2.43 5.82 -28.88
CA LYS A 138 1.48 6.83 -29.39
C LYS A 138 1.88 8.27 -29.07
N GLY A 139 3.11 8.49 -28.59
CA GLY A 139 3.64 9.82 -28.23
C GLY A 139 3.41 10.24 -26.77
N GLY A 140 3.01 9.33 -25.89
CA GLY A 140 2.99 9.56 -24.44
C GLY A 140 4.40 9.57 -23.84
N ASN A 141 4.50 10.06 -22.60
CA ASN A 141 5.71 9.98 -21.77
C ASN A 141 5.32 9.47 -20.38
N ILE A 142 4.98 8.18 -20.32
CA ILE A 142 4.64 7.50 -19.06
C ILE A 142 5.89 6.79 -18.56
N VAL A 143 6.21 6.97 -17.27
CA VAL A 143 7.39 6.41 -16.63
C VAL A 143 7.00 5.58 -15.41
N ALA A 144 7.40 4.32 -15.42
CA ALA A 144 7.22 3.42 -14.27
C ALA A 144 8.26 3.74 -13.17
N GLN A 145 7.80 3.93 -11.94
CA GLN A 145 8.66 4.03 -10.76
C GLN A 145 8.64 2.71 -10.00
N ILE A 146 9.80 2.12 -9.81
CA ILE A 146 9.98 0.84 -9.14
C ILE A 146 10.84 1.05 -7.91
N SER A 147 10.41 0.47 -6.77
CA SER A 147 11.23 0.45 -5.54
C SER A 147 12.54 -0.31 -5.80
N MET A 148 13.64 0.19 -5.24
CA MET A 148 14.98 -0.43 -5.40
C MET A 148 15.14 -1.74 -4.65
N ARG A 149 14.17 -2.14 -3.85
CA ARG A 149 14.14 -3.37 -3.05
C ARG A 149 12.71 -3.86 -2.88
N GLY A 150 12.55 -5.09 -2.43
CA GLY A 150 11.25 -5.61 -2.02
C GLY A 150 10.60 -4.67 -1.01
N THR A 151 9.32 -4.39 -1.20
CA THR A 151 8.49 -3.61 -0.28
C THR A 151 7.68 -4.58 0.55
N GLY A 152 7.76 -4.49 1.86
CA GLY A 152 7.09 -5.43 2.73
C GLY A 152 6.65 -4.83 4.06
N LEU A 153 6.06 -5.69 4.87
CA LEU A 153 5.64 -5.38 6.22
C LEU A 153 6.69 -5.90 7.22
N ILE A 154 6.81 -5.20 8.34
CA ILE A 154 7.52 -5.69 9.51
C ILE A 154 6.47 -6.13 10.52
N LEU A 155 6.50 -7.41 10.87
CA LEU A 155 5.56 -8.05 11.77
C LEU A 155 6.23 -8.28 13.13
N GLY A 156 5.47 -8.16 14.22
CA GLY A 156 5.99 -8.40 15.56
C GLY A 156 4.96 -8.05 16.63
N TRP A 157 5.13 -8.58 17.86
CA TRP A 157 4.19 -8.34 18.96
C TRP A 157 3.99 -6.86 19.29
N ARG A 158 4.98 -6.02 19.04
CA ARG A 158 4.95 -4.57 19.30
C ARG A 158 4.74 -3.75 18.03
N ALA A 159 4.48 -4.41 16.89
CA ALA A 159 4.11 -3.77 15.64
C ALA A 159 2.59 -3.72 15.48
N THR A 160 2.11 -2.96 14.48
CA THR A 160 0.66 -2.89 14.15
C THR A 160 0.11 -4.24 13.71
N PHE A 161 0.95 -5.07 13.08
CA PHE A 161 0.55 -6.36 12.53
C PHE A 161 1.50 -7.48 12.93
N HIS A 162 0.94 -8.68 13.09
CA HIS A 162 1.68 -9.94 13.25
C HIS A 162 0.76 -11.12 12.81
N PRO A 163 1.30 -12.34 12.62
CA PRO A 163 0.52 -13.48 12.12
C PRO A 163 -0.71 -13.87 12.95
N PHE A 164 -0.79 -13.41 14.19
CA PHE A 164 -1.88 -13.71 15.11
C PHE A 164 -2.85 -12.55 15.35
N SER A 165 -2.73 -11.46 14.59
CA SER A 165 -3.48 -10.22 14.83
C SER A 165 -5.00 -10.39 14.75
N GLN A 166 -5.47 -11.38 14.00
CA GLN A 166 -6.90 -11.64 13.82
C GLN A 166 -7.47 -12.70 14.76
N ARG A 167 -6.65 -13.29 15.64
CA ARG A 167 -7.09 -14.35 16.55
C ARG A 167 -7.83 -13.80 17.76
N PRO A 168 -8.93 -14.45 18.19
CA PRO A 168 -9.78 -13.96 19.29
C PRO A 168 -9.00 -13.66 20.57
N SER A 169 -8.11 -14.55 20.99
CA SER A 169 -7.30 -14.36 22.20
C SER A 169 -6.41 -13.11 22.11
N TRP A 170 -5.82 -12.83 20.94
CA TRP A 170 -5.05 -11.60 20.75
C TRP A 170 -5.95 -10.36 20.79
N LYS A 171 -7.07 -10.38 20.07
CA LYS A 171 -8.02 -9.25 20.07
C LYS A 171 -8.50 -8.87 21.47
N ALA A 172 -8.64 -9.84 22.36
CA ALA A 172 -9.03 -9.60 23.75
C ALA A 172 -7.99 -8.82 24.58
N ILE A 173 -6.74 -8.78 24.12
CA ILE A 173 -5.64 -8.08 24.81
C ILE A 173 -4.97 -6.97 23.98
N ALA A 174 -5.33 -6.82 22.70
CA ALA A 174 -4.64 -5.91 21.76
C ALA A 174 -4.60 -4.46 22.23
N ASP A 175 -5.67 -3.99 22.89
CA ASP A 175 -5.78 -2.61 23.39
C ASP A 175 -5.17 -2.42 24.80
N LYS A 176 -4.64 -3.48 25.40
CA LYS A 176 -4.00 -3.36 26.73
C LYS A 176 -2.62 -2.75 26.62
N PRO A 177 -2.14 -2.10 27.72
CA PRO A 177 -0.74 -1.66 27.78
C PRO A 177 0.24 -2.82 27.58
N TRP A 178 1.38 -2.55 26.90
CA TRP A 178 2.38 -3.59 26.60
C TRP A 178 2.78 -4.47 27.80
N PRO A 179 3.01 -3.96 29.02
CA PRO A 179 3.34 -4.82 30.16
C PRO A 179 2.30 -5.89 30.46
N GLU A 180 1.01 -5.60 30.24
CA GLU A 180 -0.08 -6.57 30.42
C GLU A 180 -0.12 -7.57 29.27
N GLN A 181 -0.02 -7.11 28.02
CA GLN A 181 0.09 -7.99 26.85
C GLN A 181 1.24 -8.97 27.03
N TRP A 182 2.41 -8.49 27.48
CA TRP A 182 3.58 -9.30 27.70
C TRP A 182 3.39 -10.39 28.77
N GLN A 183 2.62 -10.12 29.82
CA GLN A 183 2.29 -11.16 30.81
C GLN A 183 1.44 -12.28 30.19
N HIS A 184 0.44 -11.94 29.37
CA HIS A 184 -0.35 -12.92 28.63
C HIS A 184 0.51 -13.74 27.67
N LEU A 185 1.35 -13.09 26.88
CA LEU A 185 2.24 -13.75 25.92
C LEU A 185 3.22 -14.74 26.56
N LYS A 186 3.63 -14.50 27.80
CA LYS A 186 4.49 -15.44 28.56
C LYS A 186 3.76 -16.63 29.17
N ASP A 187 2.43 -16.58 29.24
CA ASP A 187 1.62 -17.66 29.79
C ASP A 187 1.54 -18.83 28.81
N PRO A 188 2.01 -20.03 29.18
CA PRO A 188 1.91 -21.21 28.31
C PRO A 188 0.48 -21.59 27.92
N ALA A 189 -0.50 -21.33 28.80
CA ALA A 189 -1.91 -21.60 28.51
C ALA A 189 -2.43 -20.65 27.43
N PHE A 190 -2.11 -19.35 27.53
CA PHE A 190 -2.43 -18.36 26.51
C PHE A 190 -1.76 -18.69 25.17
N ARG A 191 -0.45 -19.05 25.18
CA ARG A 191 0.26 -19.50 23.98
C ARG A 191 -0.44 -20.66 23.30
N SER A 192 -0.79 -21.70 24.06
CA SER A 192 -1.46 -22.89 23.51
C SER A 192 -2.83 -22.55 22.93
N GLN A 193 -3.60 -21.71 23.62
CA GLN A 193 -4.91 -21.25 23.14
C GLN A 193 -4.75 -20.44 21.86
N LEU A 194 -3.90 -19.42 21.85
CA LEU A 194 -3.69 -18.55 20.70
C LEU A 194 -3.24 -19.35 19.46
N LEU A 195 -2.34 -20.32 19.62
CA LEU A 195 -1.84 -21.15 18.52
C LEU A 195 -2.91 -22.10 17.96
N ALA A 196 -3.89 -22.51 18.78
CA ALA A 196 -5.00 -23.37 18.34
C ALA A 196 -6.13 -22.60 17.61
N GLU A 197 -6.17 -21.29 17.74
CA GLU A 197 -7.19 -20.45 17.11
C GLU A 197 -6.90 -20.22 15.63
N GLN A 198 -7.95 -19.85 14.89
CA GLN A 198 -7.88 -19.28 13.54
C GLN A 198 -8.27 -17.80 13.60
N GLY A 199 -7.75 -17.01 12.66
CA GLY A 199 -8.10 -15.61 12.53
C GLY A 199 -9.58 -15.42 12.18
N GLU A 200 -10.20 -14.43 12.79
CA GLU A 200 -11.55 -13.99 12.42
C GLU A 200 -11.48 -13.01 11.26
N PRO A 201 -12.50 -12.98 10.38
CA PRO A 201 -12.56 -11.99 9.30
C PRO A 201 -12.41 -10.56 9.81
N THR A 202 -11.64 -9.75 9.09
CA THR A 202 -11.46 -8.32 9.41
C THR A 202 -12.67 -7.48 9.04
N GLY A 203 -13.51 -7.97 8.11
CA GLY A 203 -14.61 -7.20 7.54
C GLY A 203 -14.15 -5.98 6.71
N SER A 204 -12.89 -5.93 6.34
CA SER A 204 -12.26 -4.81 5.62
C SER A 204 -11.56 -5.27 4.34
N ASP A 205 -11.21 -4.31 3.47
CA ASP A 205 -10.44 -4.54 2.24
C ASP A 205 -9.02 -5.11 2.50
N LEU A 206 -8.58 -5.10 3.77
CA LEU A 206 -7.29 -5.67 4.19
C LEU A 206 -7.37 -7.16 4.50
N GLN A 207 -8.52 -7.81 4.28
CA GLN A 207 -8.71 -9.24 4.57
C GLN A 207 -7.65 -10.11 3.92
N LEU A 208 -7.37 -9.89 2.63
CA LEU A 208 -6.35 -10.65 1.91
C LEU A 208 -4.96 -10.53 2.54
N ILE A 209 -4.60 -9.33 3.01
CA ILE A 209 -3.30 -9.11 3.68
C ILE A 209 -3.28 -9.83 5.02
N ALA A 210 -4.38 -9.78 5.77
CA ALA A 210 -4.50 -10.50 7.04
C ALA A 210 -4.37 -12.03 6.85
N ASP A 211 -5.03 -12.59 5.85
CA ASP A 211 -4.96 -14.01 5.50
C ASP A 211 -3.54 -14.41 5.08
N LEU A 212 -2.87 -13.59 4.29
CA LEU A 212 -1.47 -13.82 3.90
C LEU A 212 -0.52 -13.76 5.10
N MET A 213 -0.70 -12.81 6.01
CA MET A 213 0.12 -12.72 7.22
C MET A 213 -0.04 -13.96 8.11
N GLU A 214 -1.23 -14.52 8.20
CA GLU A 214 -1.51 -15.71 9.02
C GLU A 214 -1.02 -17.01 8.37
N ALA A 215 -1.01 -17.11 7.05
CA ALA A 215 -0.79 -18.36 6.34
C ALA A 215 0.54 -18.44 5.55
N ALA A 216 1.08 -17.32 5.08
CA ALA A 216 2.21 -17.32 4.15
C ALA A 216 3.59 -17.33 4.85
N PHE A 217 3.81 -18.27 5.77
CA PHE A 217 5.10 -18.40 6.49
C PHE A 217 6.27 -18.74 5.56
N SER A 218 6.03 -19.25 4.36
CA SER A 218 7.04 -19.46 3.33
C SER A 218 7.60 -18.15 2.74
N MET A 219 6.89 -17.03 2.97
CA MET A 219 7.30 -15.68 2.55
C MET A 219 7.66 -14.78 3.74
N GLN A 220 7.78 -15.30 4.93
CA GLN A 220 8.11 -14.56 6.14
C GLN A 220 9.51 -14.94 6.62
N TYR A 221 10.30 -13.97 7.07
CA TYR A 221 11.72 -14.14 7.37
C TYR A 221 12.11 -13.46 8.68
N GLU A 222 13.04 -14.06 9.41
CA GLU A 222 13.60 -13.50 10.63
C GLU A 222 14.36 -12.18 10.36
N MET A 223 14.01 -11.09 11.04
CA MET A 223 14.83 -9.87 11.03
C MET A 223 15.89 -9.92 12.13
N LEU A 224 17.09 -10.32 11.78
CA LEU A 224 18.26 -10.33 12.68
C LEU A 224 19.22 -9.20 12.33
N PRO A 225 20.14 -8.81 13.21
CA PRO A 225 21.19 -7.85 12.89
C PRO A 225 21.95 -8.26 11.62
N GLY A 226 22.12 -7.34 10.67
CA GLY A 226 22.71 -7.61 9.36
C GLY A 226 21.74 -8.27 8.36
N PHE A 227 20.43 -8.15 8.58
CA PHE A 227 19.39 -8.71 7.75
C PHE A 227 19.57 -8.35 6.26
N ASN A 228 19.46 -9.36 5.39
CA ASN A 228 19.41 -9.19 3.94
C ASN A 228 17.95 -9.05 3.50
N TYR A 229 17.61 -7.99 2.76
CA TYR A 229 16.27 -7.75 2.20
C TYR A 229 15.92 -8.64 1.00
N GLU A 230 16.85 -9.48 0.57
CA GLU A 230 16.68 -10.53 -0.45
C GLU A 230 16.97 -11.90 0.18
N PRO A 231 16.20 -12.34 1.20
CA PRO A 231 16.40 -13.64 1.81
C PRO A 231 16.02 -14.76 0.84
N THR A 232 16.65 -15.91 0.95
CA THR A 232 16.30 -17.06 0.12
C THR A 232 15.12 -17.84 0.72
N ALA A 233 14.41 -18.65 -0.08
CA ALA A 233 13.28 -19.44 0.35
C ALA A 233 13.62 -20.38 1.55
N GLU A 234 14.86 -20.89 1.61
CA GLU A 234 15.36 -21.74 2.69
C GLU A 234 15.46 -21.02 4.04
N GLN A 235 15.47 -19.67 4.02
CA GLN A 235 15.55 -18.83 5.21
C GLN A 235 14.17 -18.48 5.77
N SER A 236 13.08 -18.92 5.12
CA SER A 236 11.72 -18.63 5.55
C SER A 236 11.40 -19.22 6.92
N ILE A 237 10.44 -18.61 7.61
CA ILE A 237 9.89 -19.11 8.89
C ILE A 237 9.43 -20.57 8.75
N GLU A 238 8.80 -20.90 7.64
CA GLU A 238 8.36 -22.28 7.36
C GLU A 238 9.53 -23.25 7.34
N GLN A 239 10.61 -22.95 6.61
CA GLN A 239 11.79 -23.82 6.52
C GLN A 239 12.54 -23.90 7.86
N ARG A 240 12.60 -22.81 8.62
CA ARG A 240 13.16 -22.80 9.97
C ARG A 240 12.35 -23.68 10.93
N ALA A 241 11.04 -23.61 10.85
CA ALA A 241 10.14 -24.45 11.64
C ALA A 241 10.33 -25.93 11.33
N LEU A 242 10.37 -26.28 10.03
CA LEU A 242 10.65 -27.66 9.59
C LEU A 242 11.98 -28.19 10.12
N ALA A 243 13.03 -27.38 10.09
CA ALA A 243 14.35 -27.77 10.60
C ALA A 243 14.37 -27.98 12.12
N THR A 244 13.46 -27.38 12.87
CA THR A 244 13.37 -27.51 14.34
C THR A 244 12.26 -28.45 14.79
N GLY A 245 11.45 -28.97 13.87
CA GLY A 245 10.41 -29.95 14.15
C GLY A 245 9.17 -29.37 14.84
N VAL A 246 8.91 -28.06 14.66
CA VAL A 246 7.70 -27.37 15.16
C VAL A 246 6.87 -26.86 14.01
N THR A 247 5.65 -26.38 14.28
CA THR A 247 4.83 -25.72 13.28
C THR A 247 5.37 -24.31 12.98
N ALA A 248 5.08 -23.78 11.79
CA ALA A 248 5.50 -22.44 11.40
C ALA A 248 4.92 -21.36 12.34
N ALA A 249 3.70 -21.53 12.80
CA ALA A 249 3.06 -20.64 13.76
C ALA A 249 3.77 -20.67 15.12
N GLU A 250 4.13 -21.85 15.64
CA GLU A 250 4.92 -21.97 16.88
C GLU A 250 6.27 -21.29 16.75
N TYR A 251 6.96 -21.52 15.62
CA TYR A 251 8.25 -20.89 15.37
C TYR A 251 8.14 -19.38 15.31
N ALA A 252 7.18 -18.84 14.57
CA ALA A 252 6.94 -17.41 14.47
C ALA A 252 6.62 -16.78 15.83
N TYR A 253 5.77 -17.45 16.63
CA TYR A 253 5.47 -17.01 17.98
C TYR A 253 6.75 -16.90 18.83
N ASP A 254 7.52 -17.98 18.92
CA ASP A 254 8.72 -18.05 19.76
C ASP A 254 9.83 -17.12 19.27
N PHE A 255 9.94 -16.91 17.94
CA PHE A 255 10.87 -15.94 17.38
C PHE A 255 10.49 -14.50 17.79
N MET A 256 9.23 -14.12 17.69
CA MET A 256 8.76 -12.80 18.09
C MET A 256 8.85 -12.57 19.63
N MET A 257 8.91 -13.63 20.44
CA MET A 257 9.11 -13.52 21.90
C MET A 257 10.55 -13.14 22.29
N ARG A 258 11.51 -13.19 21.35
CA ARG A 258 12.91 -12.82 21.63
C ARG A 258 13.02 -11.39 22.11
N ASP A 259 14.05 -11.12 22.93
CA ASP A 259 14.37 -9.78 23.43
C ASP A 259 13.15 -9.07 24.02
N GLU A 260 12.43 -9.77 24.90
CA GLU A 260 11.22 -9.28 25.58
C GLU A 260 10.09 -8.86 24.59
N GLY A 261 9.91 -9.63 23.52
CA GLY A 261 8.90 -9.39 22.51
C GLY A 261 9.31 -8.38 21.42
N ALA A 262 10.59 -8.11 21.29
CA ALA A 262 11.14 -7.24 20.26
C ALA A 262 11.53 -7.99 18.97
N GLY A 263 11.37 -9.31 18.91
CA GLY A 263 11.60 -10.08 17.69
C GLY A 263 10.70 -9.60 16.54
N MET A 264 11.28 -9.40 15.35
CA MET A 264 10.59 -8.89 14.18
C MET A 264 10.73 -9.85 13.01
N ILE A 265 9.64 -10.00 12.26
CA ILE A 265 9.57 -10.81 11.04
C ILE A 265 9.40 -9.84 9.86
N TYR A 266 10.20 -10.02 8.82
CA TYR A 266 10.03 -9.35 7.54
C TYR A 266 9.13 -10.17 6.64
N PHE A 267 8.12 -9.52 6.09
CA PHE A 267 7.20 -10.11 5.13
C PHE A 267 7.25 -9.28 3.84
N PRO A 268 8.07 -9.66 2.83
CA PRO A 268 8.05 -9.02 1.52
C PRO A 268 6.70 -9.28 0.84
N LEU A 269 6.06 -8.22 0.40
CA LEU A 269 4.72 -8.28 -0.19
C LEU A 269 4.72 -7.88 -1.66
N LEU A 270 5.62 -6.95 -2.03
CA LEU A 270 5.67 -6.33 -3.35
C LEU A 270 7.11 -6.32 -3.86
N ASN A 271 7.29 -6.52 -5.16
CA ASN A 271 8.59 -6.44 -5.85
C ASN A 271 9.64 -7.42 -5.26
N TYR A 272 9.22 -8.63 -4.96
CA TYR A 272 10.07 -9.67 -4.39
C TYR A 272 9.94 -10.98 -5.18
#